data_be1db0dbf2d16a717c2ed67640ece7a0
#
_entry.id   be1db0dbf2d16a717c2ed67640ece7a0
#
_cell.length_a   1.000
_cell.length_b   1.000
_cell.length_c   1.000
_cell.angle_alpha   90.00
_cell.angle_beta   90.00
_cell.angle_gamma   90.00
#
_symmetry.space_group_name_H-M   'P 1'
#
loop_
_entity.id
_entity.type
_entity.pdbx_description
1 polymer ?
#
loop_
_entity_poly.entity_id
_entity_poly.type
_entity_poly.pdbx_seq_one_letter_code
_entity_poly.pdbx_strand_id
1 'polypeptide(L)'
;MTIRALQLRDLAEIERIERESYATPWSRSMFAGELSKASSVCLGALDDDEETLVGYLIVSRYVDAWHVMNIAVDPARRRAGVAVAMLERLFELTVGDGRRGYTLEVRVSNQAAINLYQRLGFQPRGIRRGYYTDNREDALIMWRDPVLVGRAANER
;
A
#
# COMPACT_ATOMS: atom_id res chain seq x y z
N MET A 1 11.10 -9.94 -10.49
CA MET A 1 10.27 -9.64 -9.30
C MET A 1 8.88 -10.25 -9.47
N THR A 2 8.39 -10.89 -8.44
CA THR A 2 7.08 -11.57 -8.44
C THR A 2 6.20 -10.95 -7.36
N ILE A 3 4.93 -10.71 -7.67
CA ILE A 3 3.94 -10.23 -6.71
C ILE A 3 2.98 -11.37 -6.38
N ARG A 4 2.79 -11.69 -5.10
CA ARG A 4 1.86 -12.72 -4.66
C ARG A 4 1.14 -12.31 -3.37
N ALA A 5 0.09 -13.05 -3.02
CA ALA A 5 -0.58 -12.84 -1.75
C ALA A 5 0.36 -13.18 -0.59
N LEU A 6 0.30 -12.36 0.47
CA LEU A 6 1.04 -12.61 1.70
C LEU A 6 0.41 -13.78 2.46
N GLN A 7 1.24 -14.49 3.20
CA GLN A 7 0.85 -15.64 4.03
C GLN A 7 1.39 -15.43 5.44
N LEU A 8 0.85 -16.19 6.40
CA LEU A 8 1.31 -16.09 7.79
C LEU A 8 2.80 -16.40 7.94
N ARG A 9 3.35 -17.26 7.10
CA ARG A 9 4.79 -17.55 7.08
C ARG A 9 5.66 -16.35 6.72
N ASP A 10 5.07 -15.29 6.15
CA ASP A 10 5.80 -14.08 5.77
C ASP A 10 5.94 -13.07 6.92
N LEU A 11 5.28 -13.30 8.06
CA LEU A 11 5.20 -12.33 9.14
C LEU A 11 6.56 -11.87 9.67
N ALA A 12 7.53 -12.78 9.82
CA ALA A 12 8.85 -12.41 10.32
C ALA A 12 9.55 -11.39 9.41
N GLU A 13 9.50 -11.61 8.09
CA GLU A 13 10.10 -10.71 7.12
C GLU A 13 9.33 -9.39 7.00
N ILE A 14 8.01 -9.45 7.06
CA ILE A 14 7.17 -8.25 7.09
C ILE A 14 7.56 -7.37 8.28
N GLU A 15 7.69 -7.96 9.47
CA GLU A 15 8.06 -7.23 10.68
C GLU A 15 9.44 -6.60 10.56
N ARG A 16 10.39 -7.32 9.96
CA ARG A 16 11.73 -6.79 9.74
C ARG A 16 11.68 -5.53 8.87
N ILE A 17 11.01 -5.60 7.73
CA ILE A 17 10.87 -4.46 6.81
C ILE A 17 10.13 -3.31 7.49
N GLU A 18 9.09 -3.61 8.25
CA GLU A 18 8.31 -2.61 8.98
C GLU A 18 9.17 -1.85 9.99
N ARG A 19 9.95 -2.55 10.79
CA ARG A 19 10.84 -1.92 11.79
C ARG A 19 11.90 -1.04 11.14
N GLU A 20 12.38 -1.42 9.97
CA GLU A 20 13.39 -0.65 9.24
C GLU A 20 12.78 0.55 8.50
N SER A 21 11.46 0.58 8.34
CA SER A 21 10.76 1.59 7.55
C SER A 21 10.05 2.65 8.37
N TYR A 22 9.58 2.31 9.58
CA TYR A 22 8.70 3.16 10.36
C TYR A 22 9.14 3.30 11.80
N ALA A 23 9.04 4.54 12.34
CA ALA A 23 9.38 4.85 13.73
C ALA A 23 8.41 4.19 14.71
N THR A 24 7.14 4.04 14.31
CA THR A 24 6.10 3.39 15.12
C THR A 24 5.55 2.20 14.35
N PRO A 25 6.26 1.06 14.38
CA PRO A 25 5.88 -0.09 13.56
C PRO A 25 4.59 -0.77 14.05
N TRP A 26 3.87 -1.37 13.12
CA TRP A 26 2.77 -2.28 13.44
C TRP A 26 3.30 -3.51 14.18
N SER A 27 2.46 -4.07 15.06
CA SER A 27 2.75 -5.34 15.72
C SER A 27 2.44 -6.52 14.80
N ARG A 28 3.00 -7.69 15.15
CA ARG A 28 2.69 -8.93 14.44
C ARG A 28 1.19 -9.21 14.41
N SER A 29 0.48 -8.97 15.52
CA SER A 29 -0.97 -9.22 15.59
C SER A 29 -1.76 -8.31 14.66
N MET A 30 -1.32 -7.09 14.44
CA MET A 30 -1.96 -6.19 13.48
C MET A 30 -1.85 -6.73 12.05
N PHE A 31 -0.67 -7.20 11.66
CA PHE A 31 -0.48 -7.83 10.35
C PHE A 31 -1.29 -9.11 10.22
N ALA A 32 -1.23 -9.98 11.22
CA ALA A 32 -1.98 -11.24 11.22
C ALA A 32 -3.49 -11.00 11.11
N GLY A 33 -3.98 -9.97 11.79
CA GLY A 33 -5.38 -9.56 11.71
C GLY A 33 -5.79 -9.18 10.29
N GLU A 34 -4.97 -8.39 9.61
CA GLU A 34 -5.27 -7.99 8.22
C GLU A 34 -5.19 -9.17 7.26
N LEU A 35 -4.20 -10.05 7.42
CA LEU A 35 -4.07 -11.25 6.59
C LEU A 35 -5.26 -12.20 6.73
N SER A 36 -5.98 -12.13 7.85
CA SER A 36 -7.13 -13.00 8.13
C SER A 36 -8.45 -12.44 7.63
N LYS A 37 -8.50 -11.18 7.20
CA LYS A 37 -9.74 -10.55 6.75
C LYS A 37 -10.03 -10.84 5.30
N ALA A 38 -11.27 -11.28 5.01
CA ALA A 38 -11.73 -11.49 3.64
C ALA A 38 -11.82 -10.17 2.86
N SER A 39 -11.97 -9.04 3.57
CA SER A 39 -12.09 -7.70 2.97
C SER A 39 -10.75 -7.05 2.68
N SER A 40 -9.63 -7.72 2.97
CA SER A 40 -8.29 -7.18 2.75
C SER A 40 -7.62 -7.82 1.54
N VAL A 41 -6.81 -7.02 0.84
CA VAL A 41 -5.86 -7.49 -0.16
C VAL A 41 -4.47 -7.25 0.42
N CYS A 42 -3.71 -8.32 0.61
CA CYS A 42 -2.39 -8.26 1.22
C CYS A 42 -1.40 -8.87 0.23
N LEU A 43 -0.52 -8.03 -0.32
CA LEU A 43 0.43 -8.45 -1.36
C LEU A 43 1.86 -8.37 -0.86
N GLY A 44 2.67 -9.29 -1.33
CA GLY A 44 4.11 -9.29 -1.13
C GLY A 44 4.85 -9.25 -2.45
N ALA A 45 5.95 -8.53 -2.48
CA ALA A 45 6.87 -8.52 -3.62
C ALA A 45 8.07 -9.39 -3.27
N LEU A 46 8.38 -10.31 -4.16
CA LEU A 46 9.54 -11.20 -4.02
C LEU A 46 10.63 -10.79 -5.00
N ASP A 47 11.88 -10.97 -4.59
CA ASP A 47 13.04 -10.77 -5.45
C ASP A 47 13.05 -11.81 -6.59
N ASP A 48 14.02 -11.72 -7.48
CA ASP A 48 14.15 -12.62 -8.64
C ASP A 48 14.36 -14.08 -8.25
N ASP A 49 14.80 -14.34 -7.01
CA ASP A 49 14.89 -15.71 -6.47
C ASP A 49 13.51 -16.32 -6.15
N GLU A 50 12.44 -15.52 -6.23
CA GLU A 50 11.05 -15.88 -5.91
C GLU A 50 10.85 -16.37 -4.45
N GLU A 51 11.79 -16.07 -3.57
CA GLU A 51 11.75 -16.47 -2.16
C GLU A 51 11.88 -15.27 -1.21
N THR A 52 12.77 -14.32 -1.51
CA THR A 52 13.08 -13.21 -0.61
C THR A 52 12.03 -12.11 -0.71
N LEU A 53 11.34 -11.84 0.39
CA LEU A 53 10.38 -10.74 0.46
C LEU A 53 11.12 -9.40 0.47
N VAL A 54 10.77 -8.52 -0.45
CA VAL A 54 11.39 -7.20 -0.59
C VAL A 54 10.41 -6.05 -0.39
N GLY A 55 9.14 -6.34 -0.25
CA GLY A 55 8.12 -5.34 0.02
C GLY A 55 6.77 -5.95 0.31
N TYR A 56 5.87 -5.16 0.87
CA TYR A 56 4.50 -5.59 1.14
C TYR A 56 3.53 -4.43 1.01
N LEU A 57 2.27 -4.77 0.77
CA LEU A 57 1.16 -3.83 0.64
C LEU A 57 -0.06 -4.42 1.33
N ILE A 58 -0.63 -3.69 2.28
CA ILE A 58 -1.83 -4.07 3.02
C ILE A 58 -2.93 -3.10 2.67
N VAL A 59 -4.02 -3.60 2.10
CA VAL A 59 -5.15 -2.78 1.67
C VAL A 59 -6.43 -3.39 2.20
N SER A 60 -7.30 -2.57 2.78
CA SER A 60 -8.57 -3.02 3.33
C SER A 60 -9.72 -2.32 2.62
N ARG A 61 -10.76 -3.06 2.31
CA ARG A 61 -11.98 -2.48 1.74
C ARG A 61 -12.87 -1.98 2.88
N TYR A 62 -13.25 -0.71 2.80
CA TYR A 62 -14.10 -0.09 3.80
C TYR A 62 -14.95 1.01 3.16
N VAL A 63 -16.26 0.98 3.41
CA VAL A 63 -17.23 1.96 2.88
C VAL A 63 -17.04 2.17 1.37
N ASP A 64 -17.00 1.06 0.64
CA ASP A 64 -16.90 1.01 -0.83
C ASP A 64 -15.64 1.68 -1.40
N ALA A 65 -14.57 1.77 -0.61
CA ALA A 65 -13.26 2.26 -1.04
C ALA A 65 -12.17 1.30 -0.58
N TRP A 66 -11.05 1.29 -1.31
CA TRP A 66 -9.87 0.55 -0.93
C TRP A 66 -8.92 1.47 -0.18
N HIS A 67 -8.65 1.17 1.08
CA HIS A 67 -7.76 1.94 1.95
C HIS A 67 -6.40 1.28 2.01
N VAL A 68 -5.37 1.98 1.54
CA VAL A 68 -3.99 1.52 1.70
C VAL A 68 -3.62 1.73 3.17
N MET A 69 -3.55 0.62 3.91
CA MET A 69 -3.30 0.64 5.35
C MET A 69 -1.82 0.71 5.68
N ASN A 70 -1.00 0.03 4.87
CA ASN A 70 0.44 -0.01 5.08
C ASN A 70 1.12 -0.45 3.79
N ILE A 71 2.26 0.17 3.50
CA ILE A 71 3.10 -0.19 2.35
C ILE A 71 4.55 0.07 2.75
N ALA A 72 5.42 -0.86 2.45
CA ALA A 72 6.85 -0.66 2.65
C ALA A 72 7.67 -1.50 1.69
N VAL A 73 8.86 -1.01 1.40
CA VAL A 73 9.87 -1.68 0.57
C VAL A 73 11.15 -1.76 1.38
N ASP A 74 11.79 -2.93 1.34
CA ASP A 74 13.09 -3.12 1.96
C ASP A 74 14.02 -1.96 1.58
N PRO A 75 14.67 -1.28 2.55
CA PRO A 75 15.57 -0.17 2.23
C PRO A 75 16.63 -0.50 1.17
N ALA A 76 17.09 -1.75 1.11
CA ALA A 76 18.06 -2.20 0.12
C ALA A 76 17.48 -2.30 -1.30
N ARG A 77 16.16 -2.24 -1.45
CA ARG A 77 15.46 -2.41 -2.73
C ARG A 77 14.66 -1.20 -3.16
N ARG A 78 14.80 -0.07 -2.48
CA ARG A 78 14.10 1.16 -2.85
C ARG A 78 14.56 1.67 -4.20
N ARG A 79 13.69 2.41 -4.89
CA ARG A 79 13.90 2.94 -6.24
C ARG A 79 14.02 1.88 -7.34
N ALA A 80 13.61 0.65 -7.04
CA ALA A 80 13.59 -0.45 -8.02
C ALA A 80 12.17 -0.69 -8.59
N GLY A 81 11.21 0.20 -8.31
CA GLY A 81 9.84 0.07 -8.82
C GLY A 81 8.98 -0.93 -8.06
N VAL A 82 9.39 -1.37 -6.87
CA VAL A 82 8.66 -2.38 -6.09
C VAL A 82 7.30 -1.87 -5.65
N ALA A 83 7.23 -0.65 -5.09
CA ALA A 83 5.97 -0.06 -4.65
C ALA A 83 5.00 0.13 -5.82
N VAL A 84 5.49 0.61 -6.96
CA VAL A 84 4.69 0.78 -8.17
C VAL A 84 4.11 -0.56 -8.61
N ALA A 85 4.94 -1.60 -8.67
CA ALA A 85 4.51 -2.93 -9.10
C ALA A 85 3.40 -3.50 -8.20
N MET A 86 3.52 -3.32 -6.88
CA MET A 86 2.50 -3.77 -5.93
C MET A 86 1.19 -3.01 -6.10
N LEU A 87 1.25 -1.69 -6.26
CA LEU A 87 0.05 -0.86 -6.44
C LEU A 87 -0.63 -1.15 -7.79
N GLU A 88 0.15 -1.33 -8.85
CA GLU A 88 -0.42 -1.70 -10.15
C GLU A 88 -1.11 -3.07 -10.08
N ARG A 89 -0.53 -4.01 -9.35
CA ARG A 89 -1.17 -5.32 -9.14
C ARG A 89 -2.47 -5.19 -8.36
N LEU A 90 -2.49 -4.31 -7.35
CA LEU A 90 -3.73 -4.00 -6.61
C LEU A 90 -4.81 -3.50 -7.57
N PHE A 91 -4.48 -2.57 -8.45
CA PHE A 91 -5.44 -2.02 -9.40
C PHE A 91 -6.00 -3.12 -10.33
N GLU A 92 -5.15 -4.01 -10.80
CA GLU A 92 -5.59 -5.15 -11.63
C GLU A 92 -6.55 -6.07 -10.89
N LEU A 93 -6.25 -6.38 -9.62
CA LEU A 93 -7.06 -7.29 -8.81
C LEU A 93 -8.41 -6.71 -8.41
N THR A 94 -8.56 -5.40 -8.44
CA THR A 94 -9.74 -4.72 -7.93
C THR A 94 -10.54 -3.98 -9.02
N VAL A 95 -10.30 -4.31 -10.27
CA VAL A 95 -11.03 -3.73 -11.40
C VAL A 95 -12.54 -3.93 -11.22
N GLY A 96 -13.30 -2.82 -11.27
CA GLY A 96 -14.75 -2.85 -11.10
C GLY A 96 -15.24 -2.99 -9.67
N ASP A 97 -14.33 -3.02 -8.70
CA ASP A 97 -14.66 -3.13 -7.28
C ASP A 97 -14.25 -1.84 -6.54
N GLY A 98 -14.96 -1.52 -5.45
CA GLY A 98 -14.70 -0.28 -4.72
C GLY A 98 -15.05 0.98 -5.51
N ARG A 99 -16.33 1.33 -5.58
CA ARG A 99 -16.82 2.45 -6.43
C ARG A 99 -16.24 3.81 -6.07
N ARG A 100 -15.80 3.99 -4.83
CA ARG A 100 -15.19 5.25 -4.38
C ARG A 100 -13.69 5.32 -4.69
N GLY A 101 -13.10 4.23 -5.17
CA GLY A 101 -11.70 4.18 -5.55
C GLY A 101 -10.76 3.82 -4.40
N TYR A 102 -9.62 4.50 -4.36
CA TYR A 102 -8.50 4.18 -3.46
C TYR A 102 -8.12 5.41 -2.65
N THR A 103 -7.82 5.21 -1.37
CA THR A 103 -7.37 6.31 -0.50
C THR A 103 -6.20 5.87 0.37
N LEU A 104 -5.41 6.83 0.80
CA LEU A 104 -4.29 6.63 1.72
C LEU A 104 -4.00 7.90 2.48
N GLU A 105 -3.28 7.76 3.59
CA GLU A 105 -2.67 8.87 4.31
C GLU A 105 -1.15 8.77 4.18
N VAL A 106 -0.50 9.91 4.00
CA VAL A 106 0.96 9.98 3.89
C VAL A 106 1.45 11.21 4.65
N ARG A 107 2.60 11.09 5.34
CA ARG A 107 3.19 12.23 6.04
C ARG A 107 3.42 13.38 5.05
N VAL A 108 3.06 14.60 5.46
CA VAL A 108 3.24 15.79 4.61
C VAL A 108 4.72 16.00 4.24
N SER A 109 5.64 15.52 5.08
CA SER A 109 7.08 15.61 4.80
C SER A 109 7.61 14.56 3.83
N ASN A 110 6.84 13.51 3.57
CA ASN A 110 7.28 12.41 2.71
C ASN A 110 7.05 12.73 1.23
N GLN A 111 7.85 13.66 0.70
CA GLN A 111 7.67 14.15 -0.67
C GLN A 111 7.90 13.04 -1.71
N ALA A 112 8.82 12.12 -1.45
CA ALA A 112 9.09 11.02 -2.37
C ALA A 112 7.86 10.12 -2.54
N ALA A 113 7.17 9.78 -1.44
CA ALA A 113 5.94 8.99 -1.48
C ALA A 113 4.81 9.76 -2.15
N ILE A 114 4.63 11.04 -1.81
CA ILE A 114 3.60 11.88 -2.42
C ILE A 114 3.77 11.92 -3.94
N ASN A 115 5.00 12.12 -4.40
CA ASN A 115 5.29 12.15 -5.83
C ASN A 115 4.97 10.80 -6.50
N LEU A 116 5.31 9.70 -5.85
CA LEU A 116 5.00 8.36 -6.33
C LEU A 116 3.49 8.17 -6.50
N TYR A 117 2.74 8.51 -5.47
CA TYR A 117 1.28 8.34 -5.50
C TYR A 117 0.63 9.25 -6.56
N GLN A 118 1.11 10.48 -6.71
CA GLN A 118 0.61 11.38 -7.74
C GLN A 118 0.84 10.81 -9.14
N ARG A 119 1.99 10.20 -9.39
CA ARG A 119 2.25 9.54 -10.69
C ARG A 119 1.31 8.37 -10.95
N LEU A 120 0.79 7.74 -9.89
CA LEU A 120 -0.17 6.64 -10.01
C LEU A 120 -1.62 7.12 -10.01
N GLY A 121 -1.86 8.42 -10.07
CA GLY A 121 -3.19 8.98 -10.19
C GLY A 121 -3.85 9.43 -8.91
N PHE A 122 -3.16 9.33 -7.77
CA PHE A 122 -3.68 9.86 -6.50
C PHE A 122 -3.60 11.38 -6.49
N GLN A 123 -4.61 12.03 -5.91
CA GLN A 123 -4.71 13.48 -5.77
C GLN A 123 -4.92 13.86 -4.31
N PRO A 124 -4.32 14.96 -3.84
CA PRO A 124 -4.59 15.47 -2.49
C PRO A 124 -6.06 15.83 -2.32
N ARG A 125 -6.67 15.45 -1.19
CA ARG A 125 -8.08 15.74 -0.89
C ARG A 125 -8.30 16.32 0.49
N GLY A 126 -7.29 16.37 1.35
CA GLY A 126 -7.43 16.92 2.68
C GLY A 126 -6.22 16.66 3.54
N ILE A 127 -6.29 17.16 4.76
CA ILE A 127 -5.22 17.01 5.74
C ILE A 127 -5.84 16.54 7.06
N ARG A 128 -5.22 15.54 7.69
CA ARG A 128 -5.51 15.14 9.07
C ARG A 128 -4.42 15.74 9.94
N ARG A 129 -4.78 16.74 10.74
CA ARG A 129 -3.81 17.44 11.58
C ARG A 129 -3.38 16.57 12.75
N GLY A 130 -2.06 16.55 13.01
CA GLY A 130 -1.47 15.83 14.13
C GLY A 130 -1.72 14.33 14.10
N TYR A 131 -1.94 13.75 12.93
CA TYR A 131 -2.32 12.35 12.76
C TYR A 131 -1.28 11.37 13.28
N TYR A 132 0.00 11.64 13.04
CA TYR A 132 1.10 10.78 13.46
C TYR A 132 1.49 11.12 14.91
N THR A 133 1.35 10.14 15.80
CA THR A 133 1.50 10.37 17.24
C THR A 133 2.93 10.52 17.71
N ASP A 134 3.91 10.07 16.91
CA ASP A 134 5.32 10.13 17.27
C ASP A 134 5.86 11.58 17.31
N ASN A 135 5.46 12.42 16.35
CA ASN A 135 5.94 13.79 16.25
C ASN A 135 4.84 14.81 15.95
N ARG A 136 3.58 14.39 16.00
CA ARG A 136 2.40 15.24 15.72
C ARG A 136 2.36 15.77 14.27
N GLU A 137 3.07 15.13 13.37
CA GLU A 137 3.05 15.50 11.96
C GLU A 137 1.67 15.29 11.35
N ASP A 138 1.28 16.19 10.42
CA ASP A 138 0.04 16.06 9.68
C ASP A 138 0.14 14.96 8.62
N ALA A 139 -1.00 14.36 8.28
CA ALA A 139 -1.13 13.45 7.17
C ALA A 139 -1.83 14.13 6.01
N LEU A 140 -1.31 13.95 4.80
CA LEU A 140 -2.00 14.30 3.57
C LEU A 140 -2.90 13.15 3.20
N ILE A 141 -4.19 13.41 3.00
CA ILE A 141 -5.15 12.41 2.52
C ILE A 141 -5.16 12.48 1.00
N MET A 142 -4.94 11.34 0.35
CA MET A 142 -4.94 11.26 -1.10
C MET A 142 -6.00 10.26 -1.57
N TRP A 143 -6.59 10.54 -2.73
CA TRP A 143 -7.59 9.70 -3.36
C TRP A 143 -7.27 9.46 -4.82
N ARG A 144 -7.58 8.27 -5.30
CA ARG A 144 -7.49 7.88 -6.70
C ARG A 144 -8.82 7.28 -7.15
N ASP A 145 -9.27 7.65 -8.33
CA ASP A 145 -10.51 7.13 -8.90
C ASP A 145 -10.44 5.61 -9.11
N PRO A 146 -11.59 4.93 -9.07
CA PRO A 146 -11.62 3.49 -9.26
C PRO A 146 -11.21 3.07 -10.67
N VAL A 147 -10.73 1.83 -10.81
CA VAL A 147 -10.49 1.21 -12.11
C VAL A 147 -11.81 0.57 -12.58
N LEU A 148 -12.37 1.07 -13.68
CA LEU A 148 -13.65 0.64 -14.17
C LEU A 148 -13.51 -0.47 -15.21
N VAL A 149 -14.41 -1.45 -15.16
CA VAL A 149 -14.41 -2.57 -16.10
C VAL A 149 -14.65 -2.06 -17.52
N GLY A 150 -13.79 -2.45 -18.45
CA GLY A 150 -13.90 -2.12 -19.87
C GLY A 150 -13.46 -0.71 -20.24
N ARG A 151 -13.45 0.25 -19.31
CA ARG A 151 -13.10 1.64 -19.61
C ARG A 151 -11.61 1.84 -19.84
N ALA A 152 -10.79 1.17 -19.07
CA ALA A 152 -9.34 1.28 -19.21
C ALA A 152 -8.85 0.84 -20.59
N ALA A 153 -9.51 -0.14 -21.20
CA ALA A 153 -9.18 -0.61 -22.55
C ALA A 153 -9.57 0.41 -23.63
N ASN A 154 -10.60 1.22 -23.39
CA ASN A 154 -11.10 2.21 -24.35
C ASN A 154 -10.35 3.54 -24.33
N GLU A 155 -9.61 3.79 -23.28
CA GLU A 155 -8.83 5.04 -23.10
C GLU A 155 -7.40 4.94 -23.64
N ARG A 156 -7.06 3.81 -24.25
CA ARG A 156 -5.72 3.59 -24.79
C ARG A 156 -5.66 3.81 -26.28
#